data_0137bb56b753112a07b3ece25d5aeb1c
#
_entry.id   0137bb56b753112a07b3ece25d5aeb1c
#
_cell.length_a   1.000
_cell.length_b   1.000
_cell.length_c   1.000
_cell.angle_alpha   90.00
_cell.angle_beta   90.00
_cell.angle_gamma   90.00
#
_symmetry.space_group_name_H-M   'P 1'
#
loop_
_entity.id
_entity.type
_entity.pdbx_description
1 polymer ?
#
loop_
_entity_poly.entity_id
_entity_poly.type
_entity_poly.pdbx_seq_one_letter_code
_entity_poly.pdbx_strand_id
1 'polypeptide(L)'
;MTPPILSMLDLVAVREGGTVAEALQIAVRTAQCAEDLGFARYWLAEHHNMPGIASSATAVLVGHIAGATQTIRVGSGGIMLPNHAPLVVAEAFGTLAEL
;
A
#
# COMPACT_ATOMS: atom_id res chain seq x y z
N MET A 1 14.32 12.00 -25.09
CA MET A 1 13.60 10.78 -24.64
C MET A 1 12.93 11.07 -23.31
N THR A 2 11.64 10.77 -23.21
CA THR A 2 10.91 10.96 -21.95
C THR A 2 11.19 9.76 -21.02
N PRO A 3 11.58 10.00 -19.76
CA PRO A 3 11.76 8.89 -18.82
C PRO A 3 10.44 8.14 -18.56
N PRO A 4 10.50 6.85 -18.25
CA PRO A 4 9.30 6.09 -17.93
C PRO A 4 8.63 6.60 -16.66
N ILE A 5 7.32 6.43 -16.59
CA ILE A 5 6.56 6.66 -15.36
C ILE A 5 6.73 5.42 -14.48
N LEU A 6 7.22 5.63 -13.26
CA LEU A 6 7.52 4.53 -12.34
C LEU A 6 6.45 4.41 -11.28
N SER A 7 6.14 3.16 -10.94
CA SER A 7 5.29 2.80 -9.81
C SER A 7 6.05 1.80 -8.94
N MET A 8 5.76 1.82 -7.64
CA MET A 8 6.38 0.90 -6.68
C MET A 8 5.31 -0.04 -6.14
N LEU A 9 5.62 -1.34 -6.11
CA LEU A 9 4.81 -2.35 -5.43
C LEU A 9 5.52 -2.75 -4.14
N ASP A 10 4.83 -2.63 -3.02
CA ASP A 10 5.35 -2.99 -1.70
C ASP A 10 4.54 -4.13 -1.09
N LEU A 11 5.23 -5.18 -0.69
CA LEU A 11 4.65 -6.29 0.06
C LEU A 11 4.69 -6.06 1.58
N VAL A 12 5.36 -5.02 2.02
CA VAL A 12 5.59 -4.71 3.44
C VAL A 12 6.24 -5.91 4.14
N ALA A 13 7.44 -6.26 3.69
CA ALA A 13 8.17 -7.39 4.22
C ALA A 13 8.62 -7.14 5.66
N VAL A 14 8.42 -8.14 6.52
CA VAL A 14 8.93 -8.13 7.89
C VAL A 14 10.36 -8.68 7.84
N ARG A 15 11.33 -7.87 8.26
CA ARG A 15 12.74 -8.28 8.28
C ARG A 15 12.95 -9.39 9.31
N GLU A 16 13.94 -10.21 9.08
CA GLU A 16 14.40 -11.19 10.08
C GLU A 16 14.77 -10.45 11.38
N GLY A 17 14.21 -10.89 12.49
CA GLY A 17 14.37 -10.23 13.78
C GLY A 17 13.56 -8.94 13.97
N GLY A 18 12.84 -8.48 12.95
CA GLY A 18 11.99 -7.30 13.02
C GLY A 18 10.56 -7.62 13.45
N THR A 19 9.73 -6.57 13.51
CA THR A 19 8.32 -6.67 13.90
C THR A 19 7.41 -6.17 12.78
N VAL A 20 6.13 -6.56 12.84
CA VAL A 20 5.09 -6.04 11.93
C VAL A 20 4.98 -4.52 12.06
N ALA A 21 4.99 -4.00 13.29
CA ALA A 21 4.92 -2.55 13.53
C ALA A 21 6.05 -1.80 12.84
N GLU A 22 7.28 -2.33 12.93
CA GLU A 22 8.44 -1.75 12.25
C GLU A 22 8.26 -1.78 10.72
N ALA A 23 7.81 -2.92 10.18
CA ALA A 23 7.57 -3.05 8.74
C ALA A 23 6.55 -2.02 8.23
N LEU A 24 5.48 -1.80 8.98
CA LEU A 24 4.47 -0.79 8.64
C LEU A 24 5.03 0.64 8.69
N GLN A 25 5.88 0.94 9.67
CA GLN A 25 6.57 2.24 9.75
C GLN A 25 7.53 2.44 8.57
N ILE A 26 8.25 1.40 8.19
CA ILE A 26 9.13 1.43 7.02
C ILE A 26 8.32 1.66 5.74
N ALA A 27 7.14 1.05 5.61
CA ALA A 27 6.28 1.25 4.45
C ALA A 27 5.89 2.74 4.27
N VAL A 28 5.55 3.41 5.36
CA VAL A 28 5.25 4.86 5.33
C VAL A 28 6.45 5.65 4.81
N ARG A 29 7.64 5.40 5.37
CA ARG A 29 8.86 6.09 4.93
C ARG A 29 9.23 5.77 3.49
N THR A 30 9.00 4.52 3.07
CA THR A 30 9.24 4.11 1.68
C THR A 30 8.33 4.86 0.72
N ALA A 31 7.04 4.98 1.06
CA ALA A 31 6.08 5.72 0.25
C ALA A 31 6.45 7.21 0.15
N GLN A 32 6.86 7.82 1.25
CA GLN A 32 7.32 9.20 1.28
C GLN A 32 8.58 9.39 0.43
N CYS A 33 9.51 8.46 0.51
CA CYS A 33 10.72 8.48 -0.31
C CYS A 33 10.39 8.34 -1.80
N ALA A 34 9.48 7.42 -2.15
CA ALA A 34 9.03 7.24 -3.52
C ALA A 34 8.36 8.51 -4.07
N GLU A 35 7.57 9.18 -3.23
CA GLU A 35 6.94 10.46 -3.56
C GLU A 35 8.01 11.53 -3.86
N ASP A 36 9.00 11.66 -3.00
CA ASP A 36 10.09 12.64 -3.17
C ASP A 36 10.91 12.36 -4.42
N LEU A 37 11.03 11.10 -4.83
CA LEU A 37 11.75 10.69 -6.02
C LEU A 37 10.91 10.78 -7.31
N GLY A 38 9.66 11.19 -7.21
CA GLY A 38 8.80 11.38 -8.38
C GLY A 38 8.09 10.13 -8.87
N PHE A 39 8.00 9.08 -8.09
CA PHE A 39 7.19 7.91 -8.44
C PHE A 39 5.72 8.32 -8.53
N ALA A 40 5.01 7.81 -9.54
CA ALA A 40 3.62 8.16 -9.78
C ALA A 40 2.67 7.43 -8.83
N ARG A 41 2.99 6.18 -8.49
CA ARG A 41 2.10 5.33 -7.69
C ARG A 41 2.88 4.49 -6.69
N TYR A 42 2.25 4.27 -5.55
CA TYR A 42 2.70 3.32 -4.53
C TYR A 42 1.59 2.30 -4.30
N TRP A 43 1.87 1.04 -4.58
CA TRP A 43 0.90 -0.04 -4.54
C TRP A 43 1.22 -1.00 -3.42
N LEU A 44 0.18 -1.37 -2.67
CA LEU A 44 0.26 -2.35 -1.59
C LEU A 44 -0.35 -3.66 -2.04
N ALA A 45 0.37 -4.76 -1.82
CA ALA A 45 -0.11 -6.10 -2.11
C ALA A 45 -1.12 -6.58 -1.06
N GLU A 46 -1.80 -7.67 -1.35
CA GLU A 46 -2.63 -8.38 -0.38
C GLU A 46 -2.15 -9.81 -0.28
N HIS A 47 -1.60 -10.19 0.88
CA HIS A 47 -1.19 -11.56 1.19
C HIS A 47 -1.73 -11.95 2.57
N HIS A 48 -2.14 -13.20 2.70
CA HIS A 48 -2.76 -13.70 3.92
C HIS A 48 -1.98 -14.89 4.48
N ASN A 49 -1.99 -14.99 5.81
CA ASN A 49 -1.39 -16.10 6.54
C ASN A 49 0.12 -16.28 6.24
N MET A 50 0.82 -15.16 6.04
CA MET A 50 2.26 -15.14 5.77
C MET A 50 2.96 -14.28 6.83
N PRO A 51 3.70 -14.89 7.78
CA PRO A 51 4.32 -14.15 8.87
C PRO A 51 5.35 -13.10 8.40
N GLY A 52 5.94 -13.32 7.24
CA GLY A 52 6.95 -12.42 6.69
C GLY A 52 6.39 -11.25 5.87
N ILE A 53 5.08 -11.13 5.74
CA ILE A 53 4.45 -10.06 4.96
C ILE A 53 3.35 -9.41 5.79
N ALA A 54 3.48 -8.09 6.01
CA ALA A 54 2.52 -7.34 6.83
C ALA A 54 1.36 -6.77 6.02
N SER A 55 1.43 -6.78 4.68
CA SER A 55 0.36 -6.25 3.82
C SER A 55 -0.74 -7.28 3.61
N SER A 56 -1.64 -7.39 4.59
CA SER A 56 -2.82 -8.25 4.53
C SER A 56 -4.12 -7.45 4.48
N ALA A 57 -4.29 -6.46 5.33
CA ALA A 57 -5.44 -5.56 5.34
C ALA A 57 -5.18 -4.37 4.41
N THR A 58 -5.17 -4.62 3.12
CA THR A 58 -4.67 -3.69 2.11
C THR A 58 -5.41 -2.36 2.10
N ALA A 59 -6.74 -2.36 2.19
CA ALA A 59 -7.52 -1.12 2.20
C ALA A 59 -7.18 -0.24 3.42
N VAL A 60 -6.94 -0.84 4.59
CA VAL A 60 -6.52 -0.11 5.79
C VAL A 60 -5.17 0.55 5.57
N LEU A 61 -4.22 -0.18 4.98
CA LEU A 61 -2.87 0.34 4.71
C LEU A 61 -2.89 1.43 3.65
N VAL A 62 -3.71 1.29 2.62
CA VAL A 62 -3.88 2.34 1.60
C VAL A 62 -4.30 3.65 2.26
N GLY A 63 -5.30 3.62 3.14
CA GLY A 63 -5.76 4.80 3.86
C GLY A 63 -4.68 5.41 4.75
N HIS A 64 -3.94 4.57 5.47
CA HIS A 64 -2.87 5.02 6.35
C HIS A 64 -1.74 5.70 5.58
N ILE A 65 -1.28 5.09 4.49
CA ILE A 65 -0.18 5.62 3.68
C ILE A 65 -0.62 6.84 2.88
N ALA A 66 -1.83 6.82 2.33
CA ALA A 66 -2.36 7.99 1.63
C ALA A 66 -2.44 9.21 2.56
N GLY A 67 -2.82 9.01 3.82
CA GLY A 67 -2.83 10.09 4.81
C GLY A 67 -1.45 10.60 5.21
N ALA A 68 -0.39 9.83 4.95
CA ALA A 68 0.99 10.18 5.29
C ALA A 68 1.78 10.75 4.11
N THR A 69 1.18 10.85 2.93
CA THR A 69 1.78 11.35 1.69
C THR A 69 0.95 12.51 1.13
N GLN A 70 1.49 13.23 0.14
CA GLN A 70 0.85 14.45 -0.37
C GLN A 70 0.34 14.30 -1.81
N THR A 71 1.14 13.76 -2.70
CA THR A 71 0.90 13.79 -4.14
C THR A 71 0.91 12.42 -4.81
N ILE A 72 1.66 11.46 -4.25
CA ILE A 72 1.75 10.12 -4.83
C ILE A 72 0.39 9.41 -4.76
N ARG A 73 0.01 8.73 -5.82
CA ARG A 73 -1.22 7.94 -5.83
C ARG A 73 -0.96 6.62 -5.08
N VAL A 74 -1.84 6.31 -4.14
CA VAL A 74 -1.73 5.10 -3.32
C VAL A 74 -2.88 4.18 -3.65
N GLY A 75 -2.59 2.91 -3.86
CA GLY A 75 -3.62 1.94 -4.21
C GLY A 75 -3.20 0.51 -3.93
N SER A 76 -4.03 -0.42 -4.34
CA SER A 76 -3.77 -1.85 -4.19
C SER A 76 -3.18 -2.44 -5.45
N GLY A 77 -2.24 -3.35 -5.27
CA GLY A 77 -1.67 -4.12 -6.36
C GLY A 77 -1.58 -5.60 -6.00
N GLY A 78 -2.74 -6.24 -5.80
CA GLY A 78 -4.15 -5.83 -5.90
C GLY A 78 -4.99 -6.26 -4.70
N ILE A 79 -6.28 -6.13 -4.84
CA ILE A 79 -7.25 -6.68 -3.88
C ILE A 79 -7.62 -8.09 -4.32
N MET A 80 -7.55 -9.04 -3.40
CA MET A 80 -7.95 -10.42 -3.66
C MET A 80 -9.47 -10.55 -3.56
N LEU A 81 -10.14 -10.22 -4.66
CA LEU A 81 -11.61 -10.16 -4.71
C LEU A 81 -12.32 -11.42 -4.17
N PRO A 82 -11.80 -12.65 -4.36
CA PRO A 82 -12.44 -13.84 -3.78
C PRO A 82 -12.58 -13.80 -2.26
N ASN A 83 -11.79 -12.99 -1.56
CA ASN A 83 -11.81 -12.86 -0.10
C ASN A 83 -12.77 -11.78 0.39
N HIS A 84 -13.41 -11.03 -0.49
CA HIS A 84 -14.17 -9.85 -0.13
C HIS A 84 -15.53 -9.82 -0.81
N ALA A 85 -16.56 -9.39 -0.08
CA ALA A 85 -17.84 -9.05 -0.71
C ALA A 85 -17.64 -7.83 -1.61
N PRO A 86 -18.19 -7.82 -2.84
CA PRO A 86 -18.01 -6.68 -3.75
C PRO A 86 -18.46 -5.34 -3.17
N LEU A 87 -19.52 -5.33 -2.40
CA LEU A 87 -20.02 -4.12 -1.74
C LEU A 87 -19.00 -3.55 -0.77
N VAL A 88 -18.34 -4.41 0.01
CA VAL A 88 -17.31 -3.97 0.98
C VAL A 88 -16.13 -3.32 0.28
N VAL A 89 -15.68 -3.89 -0.83
CA VAL A 89 -14.59 -3.31 -1.64
C VAL A 89 -15.01 -1.96 -2.19
N ALA A 90 -16.20 -1.89 -2.79
CA ALA A 90 -16.71 -0.63 -3.36
C ALA A 90 -16.82 0.47 -2.29
N GLU A 91 -17.32 0.14 -1.11
CA GLU A 91 -17.46 1.11 -0.03
C GLU A 91 -16.12 1.53 0.55
N ALA A 92 -15.19 0.58 0.76
CA ALA A 92 -13.87 0.90 1.31
C ALA A 92 -13.09 1.84 0.39
N PHE A 93 -12.99 1.51 -0.89
CA PHE A 93 -12.24 2.33 -1.85
C PHE A 93 -13.01 3.60 -2.25
N GLY A 94 -14.33 3.57 -2.27
CA GLY A 94 -15.14 4.76 -2.43
C GLY A 94 -14.93 5.75 -1.28
N THR A 95 -14.86 5.25 -0.05
CA THR A 95 -14.56 6.08 1.12
C THR A 95 -13.14 6.67 1.05
N LEU A 96 -12.15 5.85 0.68
CA LEU A 96 -10.78 6.33 0.52
C LEU A 96 -10.66 7.44 -0.52
N ALA A 97 -11.46 7.37 -1.59
CA ALA A 97 -11.44 8.39 -2.63
C ALA A 97 -11.95 9.75 -2.15
N GLU A 98 -12.76 9.78 -1.09
CA GLU A 98 -13.32 11.01 -0.52
C GLU A 98 -12.45 11.59 0.62
N LEU A 99 -11.53 10.83 1.16
CA LEU A 99 -10.62 11.28 2.20
C LEU A 99 -9.37 11.94 1.57
#